data_d0fd09ae3fb535f1858e3e27cabfd14e
#
_entry.id   d0fd09ae3fb535f1858e3e27cabfd14e
#
_cell.length_a   1.000
_cell.length_b   1.000
_cell.length_c   1.000
_cell.angle_alpha   90.00
_cell.angle_beta   90.00
_cell.angle_gamma   90.00
#
_symmetry.space_group_name_H-M   'P 1'
#
loop_
_entity.id
_entity.type
_entity.pdbx_description
1 polymer ?
#
loop_
_entity_poly.entity_id
_entity_poly.type
_entity_poly.pdbx_seq_one_letter_code
_entity_poly.pdbx_strand_id
1 'polypeptide(L)'
;MTDVARTGTRAGGVLAATCISTLVVNANTSAVSILLPAISRDTGTSVETLQWAVTGYSLVGAAVIVTSGSLGDVFGRKRIFQLGLLLFVGSCVLIALAGSGGMVIAGRVIQGAAGATILACGLSLLSVANEGQAQLRAVSLWGAAAAVGAAAGPLLGGLLVDLAGWQALFWIDAGVAVLCMLLTAAAVGESRDPDRPRTIDYAGTVLIALTLTPLILAVTKSGDWGWLSAGTLLCLAVSVAAGYAFIAVERRIAVPLLDLALLRNRVLVGSTVAILIGAGTINGLMYLLSLYFQDPAALDFSPLEAGLATLPATVGLVAVAPLVPWLARRWGGRQTIGVGFALTTVGFVVVGLVDATWAYAAFLLPLVAIAVGMGLSNGPASSAATASVPEHEVGGASGVSNMARYVGAAVATALAATFYSTVSGNRADDGAPQGDALASGLAAASWLMAVFSFLGVVMAFVMARHRTARGTAQDAAAAAAAHTHTLPTSATAGRSGPEHG
;
A
#
# COMPACT_ATOMS: atom_id res chain seq x y z
N MET A 1 4.31 -16.07 -32.97
CA MET A 1 5.55 -16.80 -32.65
C MET A 1 6.56 -15.78 -32.14
N THR A 2 6.60 -15.54 -30.86
CA THR A 2 7.77 -14.92 -30.19
C THR A 2 7.79 -15.47 -28.77
N ASP A 3 8.36 -16.65 -28.66
CA ASP A 3 8.73 -17.30 -27.41
C ASP A 3 10.06 -16.67 -26.97
N VAL A 4 9.99 -15.41 -26.47
CA VAL A 4 11.15 -14.73 -25.90
C VAL A 4 11.28 -15.20 -24.47
N ALA A 5 12.04 -16.29 -24.32
CA ALA A 5 12.80 -16.66 -23.14
C ALA A 5 12.15 -16.30 -21.77
N ARG A 6 11.09 -17.04 -21.38
CA ARG A 6 10.75 -17.29 -19.99
C ARG A 6 11.82 -18.17 -19.34
N THR A 7 13.07 -17.73 -19.40
CA THR A 7 14.19 -18.46 -18.80
C THR A 7 14.08 -18.37 -17.28
N GLY A 8 13.55 -19.43 -16.67
CA GLY A 8 13.86 -19.77 -15.31
C GLY A 8 13.17 -19.01 -14.18
N THR A 9 12.06 -18.27 -14.43
CA THR A 9 11.33 -17.64 -13.33
C THR A 9 10.58 -18.68 -12.52
N ARG A 10 11.06 -18.96 -11.32
CA ARG A 10 10.36 -19.80 -10.35
C ARG A 10 9.37 -18.94 -9.58
N ALA A 11 8.07 -19.02 -9.89
CA ALA A 11 7.00 -18.21 -9.24
C ALA A 11 7.11 -18.23 -7.71
N GLY A 12 7.46 -19.36 -7.11
CA GLY A 12 7.71 -19.45 -5.67
C GLY A 12 8.90 -18.61 -5.19
N GLY A 13 9.96 -18.48 -5.99
CA GLY A 13 11.12 -17.65 -5.65
C GLY A 13 10.82 -16.15 -5.73
N VAL A 14 10.01 -15.72 -6.72
CA VAL A 14 9.51 -14.34 -6.82
C VAL A 14 8.66 -14.01 -5.60
N LEU A 15 7.73 -14.89 -5.24
CA LEU A 15 6.87 -14.73 -4.08
C LEU A 15 7.70 -14.61 -2.79
N ALA A 16 8.66 -15.50 -2.58
CA ALA A 16 9.52 -15.47 -1.40
C ALA A 16 10.33 -14.17 -1.31
N ALA A 17 11.04 -13.78 -2.38
CA ALA A 17 11.85 -12.57 -2.41
C ALA A 17 11.03 -11.31 -2.14
N THR A 18 9.86 -11.18 -2.78
CA THR A 18 8.99 -10.00 -2.64
C THR A 18 8.26 -9.96 -1.30
N CYS A 19 7.79 -11.09 -0.76
CA CYS A 19 7.16 -11.13 0.56
C CYS A 19 8.14 -10.83 1.69
N ILE A 20 9.36 -11.43 1.65
CA ILE A 20 10.38 -11.20 2.68
C ILE A 20 10.84 -9.73 2.65
N SER A 21 11.14 -9.17 1.47
CA SER A 21 11.55 -7.78 1.36
C SER A 21 10.46 -6.81 1.80
N THR A 22 9.21 -7.08 1.47
CA THR A 22 8.06 -6.26 1.90
C THR A 22 7.85 -6.33 3.41
N LEU A 23 7.98 -7.51 4.00
CA LEU A 23 7.91 -7.69 5.45
C LEU A 23 8.98 -6.86 6.15
N VAL A 24 10.24 -6.95 5.69
CA VAL A 24 11.36 -6.19 6.29
C VAL A 24 11.19 -4.69 6.13
N VAL A 25 10.80 -4.20 4.95
CA VAL A 25 10.55 -2.76 4.73
C VAL A 25 9.47 -2.23 5.67
N ASN A 26 8.39 -2.98 5.85
CA ASN A 26 7.29 -2.54 6.74
C ASN A 26 7.66 -2.69 8.23
N ALA A 27 8.38 -3.75 8.61
CA ALA A 27 8.88 -3.93 9.98
C ALA A 27 9.84 -2.80 10.36
N ASN A 28 10.81 -2.49 9.51
CA ASN A 28 11.74 -1.39 9.68
C ASN A 28 11.00 -0.05 9.83
N THR A 29 10.01 0.21 8.96
CA THR A 29 9.26 1.47 8.98
C THR A 29 8.54 1.68 10.31
N SER A 30 7.91 0.65 10.86
CA SER A 30 7.18 0.75 12.14
C SER A 30 8.08 0.67 13.37
N ALA A 31 9.20 -0.07 13.30
CA ALA A 31 10.15 -0.19 14.40
C ALA A 31 10.84 1.13 14.75
N VAL A 32 11.20 1.93 13.74
CA VAL A 32 12.03 3.13 13.93
C VAL A 32 11.40 4.13 14.91
N SER A 33 10.08 4.26 14.94
CA SER A 33 9.41 5.16 15.89
C SER A 33 9.71 4.80 17.36
N ILE A 34 9.85 3.50 17.66
CA ILE A 34 10.20 3.01 19.01
C ILE A 34 11.69 3.21 19.32
N LEU A 35 12.54 3.22 18.29
CA LEU A 35 13.98 3.40 18.43
C LEU A 35 14.39 4.87 18.69
N LEU A 36 13.52 5.85 18.37
CA LEU A 36 13.89 7.28 18.45
C LEU A 36 14.47 7.71 19.81
N PRO A 37 13.91 7.30 20.97
CA PRO A 37 14.49 7.66 22.27
C PRO A 37 15.89 7.05 22.48
N ALA A 38 16.13 5.83 22.03
CA ALA A 38 17.44 5.18 22.13
C ALA A 38 18.47 5.86 21.23
N ILE A 39 18.09 6.17 19.97
CA ILE A 39 18.92 6.93 19.02
C ILE A 39 19.23 8.33 19.57
N SER A 40 18.25 9.00 20.19
CA SER A 40 18.40 10.32 20.79
C SER A 40 19.47 10.32 21.89
N ARG A 41 19.43 9.32 22.80
CA ARG A 41 20.40 9.18 23.88
C ARG A 41 21.82 8.93 23.36
N ASP A 42 21.95 8.11 22.31
CA ASP A 42 23.25 7.70 21.78
C ASP A 42 23.89 8.79 20.90
N THR A 43 23.08 9.51 20.11
CA THR A 43 23.56 10.55 19.19
C THR A 43 23.54 11.96 19.76
N GLY A 44 22.97 12.18 20.95
CA GLY A 44 22.78 13.51 21.54
C GLY A 44 21.80 14.41 20.77
N THR A 45 21.03 13.87 19.82
CA THR A 45 20.09 14.62 18.97
C THR A 45 18.69 14.53 19.57
N SER A 46 17.96 15.65 19.64
CA SER A 46 16.59 15.65 20.21
C SER A 46 15.65 14.72 19.43
N VAL A 47 14.70 14.10 20.13
CA VAL A 47 13.67 13.24 19.55
C VAL A 47 12.84 14.00 18.50
N GLU A 48 12.57 15.28 18.76
CA GLU A 48 11.87 16.16 17.82
C GLU A 48 12.61 16.28 16.48
N THR A 49 13.93 16.49 16.50
CA THR A 49 14.75 16.50 15.29
C THR A 49 14.77 15.13 14.62
N LEU A 50 14.87 14.04 15.38
CA LEU A 50 14.88 12.67 14.86
C LEU A 50 13.52 12.24 14.27
N GLN A 51 12.41 12.92 14.56
CA GLN A 51 11.15 12.69 13.86
C GLN A 51 11.27 12.89 12.35
N TRP A 52 12.25 13.71 11.90
CA TRP A 52 12.55 13.80 10.46
C TRP A 52 13.06 12.50 9.86
N ALA A 53 13.59 11.57 10.65
CA ALA A 53 13.94 10.23 10.18
C ALA A 53 12.69 9.41 9.75
N VAL A 54 11.55 9.64 10.38
CA VAL A 54 10.27 9.01 10.03
C VAL A 54 9.57 9.77 8.91
N THR A 55 9.46 11.10 9.07
CA THR A 55 8.79 11.97 8.10
C THR A 55 9.53 11.97 6.75
N GLY A 56 10.86 12.15 6.76
CA GLY A 56 11.69 12.16 5.55
C GLY A 56 11.64 10.84 4.76
N TYR A 57 11.63 9.71 5.46
CA TYR A 57 11.39 8.40 4.86
C TYR A 57 10.07 8.39 4.07
N SER A 58 8.99 8.81 4.69
CA SER A 58 7.65 8.79 4.09
C SER A 58 7.51 9.77 2.93
N LEU A 59 8.07 10.98 3.05
CA LEU A 59 8.04 12.01 2.02
C LEU A 59 8.78 11.54 0.75
N VAL A 60 10.01 11.05 0.91
CA VAL A 60 10.81 10.60 -0.23
C VAL A 60 10.25 9.31 -0.82
N GLY A 61 9.75 8.40 0.02
CA GLY A 61 9.05 7.21 -0.43
C GLY A 61 7.87 7.54 -1.35
N ALA A 62 7.02 8.47 -0.94
CA ALA A 62 5.87 8.91 -1.73
C ALA A 62 6.30 9.62 -3.04
N ALA A 63 7.35 10.46 -2.99
CA ALA A 63 7.85 11.16 -4.15
C ALA A 63 8.39 10.23 -5.25
N VAL A 64 9.03 9.11 -4.85
CA VAL A 64 9.78 8.23 -5.76
C VAL A 64 8.96 7.03 -6.23
N ILE A 65 7.87 6.66 -5.54
CA ILE A 65 7.20 5.36 -5.74
C ILE A 65 6.62 5.17 -7.15
N VAL A 66 6.02 6.20 -7.74
CA VAL A 66 5.46 6.15 -9.11
C VAL A 66 6.58 6.04 -10.13
N THR A 67 7.61 6.86 -9.96
CA THR A 67 8.81 6.85 -10.81
C THR A 67 9.51 5.50 -10.76
N SER A 68 9.64 4.88 -9.60
CA SER A 68 10.25 3.55 -9.44
C SER A 68 9.48 2.46 -10.20
N GLY A 69 8.15 2.52 -10.20
CA GLY A 69 7.32 1.60 -11.01
C GLY A 69 7.60 1.76 -12.50
N SER A 70 7.60 3.00 -12.99
CA SER A 70 7.88 3.32 -14.38
C SER A 70 9.32 2.97 -14.80
N LEU A 71 10.31 3.21 -13.93
CA LEU A 71 11.70 2.79 -14.16
C LEU A 71 11.82 1.27 -14.29
N GLY A 72 11.03 0.52 -13.52
CA GLY A 72 10.95 -0.94 -13.63
C GLY A 72 10.47 -1.39 -15.01
N ASP A 73 9.48 -0.74 -15.57
CA ASP A 73 8.96 -1.06 -16.90
C ASP A 73 9.98 -0.74 -18.01
N VAL A 74 10.72 0.36 -17.88
CA VAL A 74 11.69 0.84 -18.89
C VAL A 74 13.01 0.06 -18.82
N PHE A 75 13.60 -0.08 -17.63
CA PHE A 75 14.96 -0.62 -17.46
C PHE A 75 14.99 -2.07 -17.01
N GLY A 76 13.85 -2.63 -16.65
CA GLY A 76 13.69 -3.99 -16.15
C GLY A 76 13.33 -4.05 -14.68
N ARG A 77 12.23 -4.73 -14.39
CA ARG A 77 11.64 -4.81 -13.05
C ARG A 77 12.57 -5.48 -12.04
N LYS A 78 13.25 -6.56 -12.45
CA LYS A 78 14.27 -7.24 -11.62
C LYS A 78 15.44 -6.31 -11.29
N ARG A 79 15.97 -5.60 -12.28
CA ARG A 79 17.14 -4.70 -12.09
C ARG A 79 16.81 -3.57 -11.14
N ILE A 80 15.67 -2.91 -11.32
CA ILE A 80 15.24 -1.80 -10.47
C ILE A 80 14.89 -2.30 -9.06
N PHE A 81 14.28 -3.47 -8.92
CA PHE A 81 14.06 -4.12 -7.63
C PHE A 81 15.37 -4.41 -6.89
N GLN A 82 16.38 -4.95 -7.60
CA GLN A 82 17.71 -5.18 -7.04
C GLN A 82 18.43 -3.88 -6.66
N LEU A 83 18.29 -2.82 -7.46
CA LEU A 83 18.80 -1.51 -7.11
C LEU A 83 18.14 -0.98 -5.82
N GLY A 84 16.83 -1.15 -5.67
CA GLY A 84 16.12 -0.84 -4.45
C GLY A 84 16.66 -1.59 -3.23
N LEU A 85 16.88 -2.91 -3.37
CA LEU A 85 17.49 -3.72 -2.30
C LEU A 85 18.91 -3.27 -1.97
N LEU A 86 19.73 -2.95 -2.99
CA LEU A 86 21.09 -2.45 -2.78
C LEU A 86 21.11 -1.12 -2.03
N LEU A 87 20.24 -0.17 -2.43
CA LEU A 87 20.09 1.10 -1.73
C LEU A 87 19.58 0.89 -0.29
N PHE A 88 18.69 -0.08 -0.07
CA PHE A 88 18.21 -0.43 1.27
C PHE A 88 19.35 -0.97 2.14
N VAL A 89 20.18 -1.88 1.63
CA VAL A 89 21.38 -2.37 2.33
C VAL A 89 22.31 -1.21 2.66
N GLY A 90 22.64 -0.38 1.68
CA GLY A 90 23.54 0.76 1.87
C GLY A 90 23.02 1.77 2.91
N SER A 91 21.71 2.04 2.91
CA SER A 91 21.07 2.92 3.90
C SER A 91 21.06 2.29 5.29
N CYS A 92 20.81 0.99 5.41
CA CYS A 92 20.90 0.28 6.69
C CYS A 92 22.30 0.33 7.28
N VAL A 93 23.35 0.08 6.47
CA VAL A 93 24.73 0.19 6.91
C VAL A 93 25.07 1.64 7.33
N LEU A 94 24.62 2.64 6.55
CA LEU A 94 24.82 4.05 6.89
C LEU A 94 24.19 4.40 8.24
N ILE A 95 22.98 3.94 8.50
CA ILE A 95 22.27 4.19 9.75
C ILE A 95 22.93 3.44 10.91
N ALA A 96 23.28 2.16 10.71
CA ALA A 96 23.91 1.35 11.77
C ALA A 96 25.27 1.90 12.22
N LEU A 97 25.99 2.59 11.32
CA LEU A 97 27.29 3.25 11.60
C LEU A 97 27.13 4.74 11.97
N ALA A 98 25.91 5.24 12.14
CA ALA A 98 25.68 6.65 12.34
C ALA A 98 26.19 7.12 13.71
N GLY A 99 27.08 8.08 13.72
CA GLY A 99 27.56 8.79 14.93
C GLY A 99 26.81 10.09 15.20
N SER A 100 25.76 10.43 14.43
CA SER A 100 24.95 11.63 14.62
C SER A 100 23.53 11.45 14.11
N GLY A 101 22.55 12.19 14.68
CA GLY A 101 21.18 12.16 14.21
C GLY A 101 20.99 12.60 12.76
N GLY A 102 21.82 13.51 12.27
CA GLY A 102 21.82 13.92 10.86
C GLY A 102 22.14 12.76 9.92
N MET A 103 23.09 11.89 10.29
CA MET A 103 23.43 10.68 9.53
C MET A 103 22.26 9.67 9.52
N VAL A 104 21.58 9.51 10.66
CA VAL A 104 20.36 8.67 10.75
C VAL A 104 19.27 9.21 9.83
N ILE A 105 19.00 10.52 9.87
CA ILE A 105 17.98 11.17 9.02
C ILE A 105 18.34 10.99 7.54
N ALA A 106 19.59 11.24 7.13
CA ALA A 106 20.04 11.05 5.74
C ALA A 106 19.88 9.60 5.29
N GLY A 107 20.28 8.64 6.12
CA GLY A 107 20.10 7.21 5.83
C GLY A 107 18.62 6.84 5.67
N ARG A 108 17.74 7.38 6.52
CA ARG A 108 16.29 7.16 6.44
C ARG A 108 15.67 7.74 5.17
N VAL A 109 16.11 8.90 4.72
CA VAL A 109 15.69 9.51 3.45
C VAL A 109 16.05 8.60 2.26
N ILE A 110 17.29 8.09 2.22
CA ILE A 110 17.71 7.11 1.20
C ILE A 110 16.89 5.82 1.30
N GLN A 111 16.65 5.34 2.52
CA GLN A 111 15.88 4.13 2.80
C GLN A 111 14.41 4.28 2.36
N GLY A 112 13.83 5.49 2.42
CA GLY A 112 12.50 5.79 1.90
C GLY A 112 12.40 5.58 0.39
N ALA A 113 13.38 6.07 -0.37
CA ALA A 113 13.46 5.81 -1.81
C ALA A 113 13.67 4.33 -2.12
N ALA A 114 14.52 3.65 -1.36
CA ALA A 114 14.79 2.21 -1.50
C ALA A 114 13.52 1.38 -1.22
N GLY A 115 12.83 1.64 -0.12
CA GLY A 115 11.60 0.94 0.26
C GLY A 115 10.47 1.14 -0.77
N ALA A 116 10.28 2.37 -1.24
CA ALA A 116 9.33 2.67 -2.31
C ALA A 116 9.63 1.88 -3.60
N THR A 117 10.90 1.81 -3.98
CA THR A 117 11.35 1.06 -5.16
C THR A 117 11.10 -0.45 -5.00
N ILE A 118 11.41 -1.01 -3.83
CA ILE A 118 11.16 -2.42 -3.50
C ILE A 118 9.65 -2.72 -3.57
N LEU A 119 8.80 -1.89 -2.99
CA LEU A 119 7.36 -2.12 -2.96
C LEU A 119 6.72 -2.00 -4.34
N ALA A 120 7.06 -0.97 -5.13
CA ALA A 120 6.51 -0.77 -6.47
C ALA A 120 6.92 -1.88 -7.43
N CYS A 121 8.23 -2.18 -7.52
CA CYS A 121 8.74 -3.23 -8.40
C CYS A 121 8.40 -4.64 -7.90
N GLY A 122 8.32 -4.85 -6.57
CA GLY A 122 7.92 -6.13 -5.99
C GLY A 122 6.49 -6.53 -6.35
N LEU A 123 5.53 -5.62 -6.23
CA LEU A 123 4.15 -5.85 -6.66
C LEU A 123 4.06 -6.09 -8.17
N SER A 124 4.83 -5.33 -8.97
CA SER A 124 4.89 -5.49 -10.42
C SER A 124 5.46 -6.85 -10.82
N LEU A 125 6.57 -7.30 -10.20
CA LEU A 125 7.17 -8.62 -10.42
C LEU A 125 6.21 -9.76 -10.09
N LEU A 126 5.49 -9.66 -8.94
CA LEU A 126 4.47 -10.64 -8.57
C LEU A 126 3.34 -10.72 -9.58
N SER A 127 2.88 -9.57 -10.06
CA SER A 127 1.75 -9.48 -10.98
C SER A 127 2.08 -10.04 -12.36
N VAL A 128 3.32 -9.87 -12.83
CA VAL A 128 3.78 -10.40 -14.12
C VAL A 128 4.16 -11.89 -14.03
N ALA A 129 4.66 -12.34 -12.87
CA ALA A 129 5.03 -13.74 -12.67
C ALA A 129 3.83 -14.68 -12.45
N ASN A 130 2.63 -14.14 -12.22
CA ASN A 130 1.44 -14.92 -11.89
C ASN A 130 0.21 -14.36 -12.64
N GLU A 131 -0.73 -15.24 -12.99
CA GLU A 131 -1.96 -14.88 -13.66
C GLU A 131 -3.19 -15.36 -12.89
N GLY A 132 -4.31 -14.68 -13.05
CA GLY A 132 -5.62 -15.08 -12.52
C GLY A 132 -5.61 -15.33 -11.01
N GLN A 133 -5.96 -16.53 -10.59
CA GLN A 133 -6.07 -16.89 -9.18
C GLN A 133 -4.69 -17.01 -8.48
N ALA A 134 -3.65 -17.37 -9.22
CA ALA A 134 -2.28 -17.42 -8.69
C ALA A 134 -1.79 -16.00 -8.37
N GLN A 135 -2.08 -15.02 -9.24
CA GLN A 135 -1.78 -13.61 -9.01
C GLN A 135 -2.52 -13.09 -7.77
N LEU A 136 -3.84 -13.35 -7.68
CA LEU A 136 -4.62 -12.93 -6.52
C LEU A 136 -4.04 -13.51 -5.21
N ARG A 137 -3.68 -14.80 -5.20
CA ARG A 137 -3.05 -15.45 -4.04
C ARG A 137 -1.71 -14.83 -3.69
N ALA A 138 -0.84 -14.62 -4.69
CA ALA A 138 0.48 -14.06 -4.48
C ALA A 138 0.41 -12.62 -3.93
N VAL A 139 -0.45 -11.77 -4.49
CA VAL A 139 -0.66 -10.38 -4.03
C VAL A 139 -1.31 -10.33 -2.65
N SER A 140 -2.23 -11.26 -2.33
CA SER A 140 -2.82 -11.35 -1.00
C SER A 140 -1.80 -11.76 0.06
N LEU A 141 -0.90 -12.71 -0.24
CA LEU A 141 0.20 -13.11 0.65
C LEU A 141 1.23 -11.99 0.81
N TRP A 142 1.54 -11.25 -0.26
CA TRP A 142 2.38 -10.07 -0.21
C TRP A 142 1.80 -8.97 0.70
N GLY A 143 0.48 -8.71 0.61
CA GLY A 143 -0.22 -7.79 1.51
C GLY A 143 -0.22 -8.27 2.97
N ALA A 144 -0.37 -9.58 3.20
CA ALA A 144 -0.25 -10.17 4.53
C ALA A 144 1.17 -10.03 5.09
N ALA A 145 2.22 -10.25 4.27
CA ALA A 145 3.60 -10.05 4.68
C ALA A 145 3.88 -8.58 5.08
N ALA A 146 3.30 -7.61 4.35
CA ALA A 146 3.40 -6.20 4.71
C ALA A 146 2.80 -5.91 6.10
N ALA A 147 1.63 -6.48 6.38
CA ALA A 147 0.95 -6.28 7.66
C ALA A 147 1.67 -6.98 8.83
N VAL A 148 2.17 -8.20 8.61
CA VAL A 148 3.01 -8.90 9.61
C VAL A 148 4.25 -8.08 9.92
N GLY A 149 4.92 -7.54 8.89
CA GLY A 149 6.07 -6.67 9.08
C GLY A 149 5.72 -5.44 9.94
N ALA A 150 4.65 -4.73 9.57
CA ALA A 150 4.23 -3.54 10.29
C ALA A 150 3.91 -3.81 11.78
N ALA A 151 3.30 -4.94 12.10
CA ALA A 151 2.99 -5.31 13.49
C ALA A 151 4.21 -5.88 14.25
N ALA A 152 5.09 -6.61 13.56
CA ALA A 152 6.29 -7.16 14.18
C ALA A 152 7.35 -6.09 14.47
N GLY A 153 7.35 -4.98 13.70
CA GLY A 153 8.36 -3.93 13.82
C GLY A 153 8.53 -3.39 15.23
N PRO A 154 7.49 -2.90 15.89
CA PRO A 154 7.58 -2.39 17.25
C PRO A 154 8.11 -3.42 18.25
N LEU A 155 7.68 -4.67 18.14
CA LEU A 155 8.14 -5.77 19.02
C LEU A 155 9.62 -6.07 18.78
N LEU A 156 10.02 -6.22 17.53
CA LEU A 156 11.42 -6.47 17.16
C LEU A 156 12.31 -5.29 17.54
N GLY A 157 11.84 -4.05 17.28
CA GLY A 157 12.56 -2.83 17.63
C GLY A 157 12.81 -2.73 19.12
N GLY A 158 11.77 -2.90 19.95
CA GLY A 158 11.89 -2.88 21.41
C GLY A 158 12.83 -3.96 21.93
N LEU A 159 12.63 -5.22 21.49
CA LEU A 159 13.46 -6.34 21.89
C LEU A 159 14.95 -6.15 21.53
N LEU A 160 15.22 -5.64 20.32
CA LEU A 160 16.59 -5.45 19.84
C LEU A 160 17.31 -4.31 20.56
N VAL A 161 16.58 -3.23 20.93
CA VAL A 161 17.16 -2.14 21.73
C VAL A 161 17.69 -2.67 23.05
N ASP A 162 16.93 -3.54 23.72
CA ASP A 162 17.30 -4.06 25.04
C ASP A 162 18.44 -5.08 24.95
N LEU A 163 18.48 -5.90 23.91
CA LEU A 163 19.47 -7.00 23.79
C LEU A 163 20.79 -6.58 23.14
N ALA A 164 20.77 -5.71 22.13
CA ALA A 164 21.91 -5.47 21.26
C ALA A 164 22.05 -4.01 20.75
N GLY A 165 21.21 -3.10 21.26
CA GLY A 165 21.15 -1.72 20.83
C GLY A 165 20.34 -1.52 19.55
N TRP A 166 19.98 -0.26 19.27
CA TRP A 166 19.12 0.13 18.15
C TRP A 166 19.75 -0.17 16.77
N GLN A 167 21.09 -0.20 16.68
CA GLN A 167 21.84 -0.51 15.47
C GLN A 167 21.58 -1.94 14.96
N ALA A 168 21.27 -2.87 15.86
CA ALA A 168 21.05 -4.28 15.56
C ALA A 168 19.91 -4.47 14.55
N LEU A 169 18.84 -3.67 14.63
CA LEU A 169 17.74 -3.70 13.66
C LEU A 169 18.27 -3.49 12.23
N PHE A 170 19.08 -2.48 12.02
CA PHE A 170 19.59 -2.13 10.69
C PHE A 170 20.59 -3.16 10.15
N TRP A 171 21.41 -3.78 11.03
CA TRP A 171 22.28 -4.88 10.63
C TRP A 171 21.50 -6.13 10.18
N ILE A 172 20.44 -6.48 10.90
CA ILE A 172 19.57 -7.60 10.56
C ILE A 172 18.86 -7.31 9.22
N ASP A 173 18.30 -6.12 9.08
CA ASP A 173 17.62 -5.69 7.86
C ASP A 173 18.57 -5.72 6.64
N ALA A 174 19.80 -5.26 6.79
CA ALA A 174 20.82 -5.35 5.75
C ALA A 174 21.09 -6.82 5.36
N GLY A 175 21.25 -7.70 6.34
CA GLY A 175 21.49 -9.14 6.11
C GLY A 175 20.31 -9.80 5.37
N VAL A 176 19.08 -9.50 5.79
CA VAL A 176 17.88 -10.05 5.11
C VAL A 176 17.72 -9.46 3.71
N ALA A 177 18.03 -8.17 3.51
CA ALA A 177 17.98 -7.57 2.17
C ALA A 177 19.02 -8.17 1.22
N VAL A 178 20.24 -8.50 1.70
CA VAL A 178 21.25 -9.24 0.93
C VAL A 178 20.71 -10.63 0.56
N LEU A 179 20.10 -11.34 1.49
CA LEU A 179 19.44 -12.63 1.18
C LEU A 179 18.37 -12.47 0.09
N CYS A 180 17.53 -11.42 0.17
CA CYS A 180 16.54 -11.13 -0.87
C CYS A 180 17.21 -10.82 -2.22
N MET A 181 18.35 -10.13 -2.25
CA MET A 181 19.12 -9.90 -3.49
C MET A 181 19.57 -11.22 -4.11
N LEU A 182 20.12 -12.13 -3.32
CA LEU A 182 20.57 -13.46 -3.79
C LEU A 182 19.40 -14.30 -4.30
N LEU A 183 18.28 -14.35 -3.56
CA LEU A 183 17.05 -15.01 -4.00
C LEU A 183 16.52 -14.44 -5.30
N THR A 184 16.50 -13.12 -5.41
CA THR A 184 16.07 -12.43 -6.64
C THR A 184 17.00 -12.74 -7.81
N ALA A 185 18.30 -12.74 -7.59
CA ALA A 185 19.28 -13.07 -8.63
C ALA A 185 19.07 -14.50 -9.17
N ALA A 186 18.81 -15.46 -8.28
CA ALA A 186 18.68 -16.88 -8.60
C ALA A 186 17.31 -17.30 -9.16
N ALA A 187 16.22 -16.66 -8.71
CA ALA A 187 14.86 -17.16 -8.94
C ALA A 187 14.00 -16.26 -9.84
N VAL A 188 14.37 -14.98 -10.01
CA VAL A 188 13.57 -14.01 -10.75
C VAL A 188 14.17 -13.81 -12.14
N GLY A 189 13.36 -14.03 -13.19
CA GLY A 189 13.70 -13.64 -14.56
C GLY A 189 13.56 -12.13 -14.77
N GLU A 190 14.32 -11.56 -15.72
CA GLU A 190 14.13 -10.16 -16.10
C GLU A 190 12.83 -10.01 -16.88
N SER A 191 12.07 -8.97 -16.55
CA SER A 191 10.89 -8.57 -17.30
C SER A 191 10.91 -7.06 -17.53
N ARG A 192 10.65 -6.65 -18.75
CA ARG A 192 10.56 -5.26 -19.17
C ARG A 192 9.60 -5.14 -20.33
N ASP A 193 9.15 -3.94 -20.63
CA ASP A 193 8.47 -3.65 -21.88
C ASP A 193 9.52 -3.47 -23.00
N PRO A 194 9.60 -4.37 -24.00
CA PRO A 194 10.58 -4.27 -25.07
C PRO A 194 10.33 -3.08 -26.00
N ASP A 195 9.09 -2.64 -26.13
CA ASP A 195 8.66 -1.60 -27.07
C ASP A 195 8.73 -0.18 -26.47
N ARG A 196 8.90 -0.07 -25.15
CA ARG A 196 8.97 1.23 -24.47
C ARG A 196 10.34 1.90 -24.68
N PRO A 197 10.37 3.16 -25.17
CA PRO A 197 11.61 3.94 -25.31
C PRO A 197 12.34 4.07 -23.96
N ARG A 198 13.67 3.99 -23.97
CA ARG A 198 14.51 4.16 -22.78
C ARG A 198 14.67 5.62 -22.38
N THR A 199 13.56 6.35 -22.29
CA THR A 199 13.51 7.74 -21.87
C THR A 199 12.84 7.87 -20.53
N ILE A 200 13.34 8.77 -19.69
CA ILE A 200 12.75 9.09 -18.38
C ILE A 200 12.07 10.44 -18.51
N ASP A 201 10.85 10.52 -18.05
CA ASP A 201 10.16 11.78 -17.88
C ASP A 201 10.61 12.47 -16.59
N TYR A 202 11.65 13.29 -16.70
CA TYR A 202 12.16 14.05 -15.57
C TYR A 202 11.16 15.12 -15.10
N ALA A 203 10.39 15.71 -16.01
CA ALA A 203 9.42 16.74 -15.68
C ALA A 203 8.25 16.13 -14.88
N GLY A 204 7.67 15.01 -15.34
CA GLY A 204 6.65 14.26 -14.62
C GLY A 204 7.16 13.78 -13.26
N THR A 205 8.40 13.27 -13.19
CA THR A 205 9.02 12.82 -11.93
C THR A 205 9.11 13.96 -10.90
N VAL A 206 9.58 15.15 -11.30
CA VAL A 206 9.68 16.30 -10.39
C VAL A 206 8.28 16.82 -10.00
N LEU A 207 7.36 16.92 -10.95
CA LEU A 207 6.01 17.42 -10.69
C LEU A 207 5.19 16.49 -9.80
N ILE A 208 5.30 15.16 -9.95
CA ILE A 208 4.62 14.23 -9.05
C ILE A 208 5.22 14.27 -7.65
N ALA A 209 6.55 14.43 -7.53
CA ALA A 209 7.20 14.62 -6.24
C ALA A 209 6.74 15.92 -5.56
N LEU A 210 6.67 17.04 -6.31
CA LEU A 210 6.13 18.32 -5.84
C LEU A 210 4.62 18.29 -5.54
N THR A 211 3.90 17.35 -6.11
CA THR A 211 2.48 17.11 -5.77
C THR A 211 2.35 16.38 -4.45
N LEU A 212 3.07 15.26 -4.29
CA LEU A 212 2.89 14.36 -3.16
C LEU A 212 3.61 14.81 -1.89
N THR A 213 4.85 15.32 -2.03
CA THR A 213 5.66 15.71 -0.86
C THR A 213 5.01 16.82 -0.05
N PRO A 214 4.59 17.97 -0.64
CA PRO A 214 3.92 19.02 0.13
C PRO A 214 2.53 18.56 0.64
N LEU A 215 1.80 17.72 -0.10
CA LEU A 215 0.53 17.18 0.37
C LEU A 215 0.72 16.40 1.66
N ILE A 216 1.63 15.44 1.67
CA ILE A 216 1.90 14.59 2.83
C ILE A 216 2.46 15.43 3.98
N LEU A 217 3.35 16.38 3.68
CA LEU A 217 3.90 17.28 4.69
C LEU A 217 2.80 18.15 5.35
N ALA A 218 1.93 18.74 4.54
CA ALA A 218 0.79 19.54 5.03
C ALA A 218 -0.08 18.72 5.97
N VAL A 219 -0.46 17.51 5.54
CA VAL A 219 -1.33 16.63 6.29
C VAL A 219 -0.66 16.12 7.57
N THR A 220 0.61 15.71 7.50
CA THR A 220 1.37 15.19 8.65
C THR A 220 1.61 16.28 9.70
N LYS A 221 1.88 17.53 9.26
CA LYS A 221 2.19 18.65 10.14
C LYS A 221 0.98 19.53 10.50
N SER A 222 -0.20 19.23 9.97
CA SER A 222 -1.41 20.01 10.26
C SER A 222 -1.81 20.01 11.74
N GLY A 223 -1.49 18.95 12.48
CA GLY A 223 -1.67 18.89 13.95
C GLY A 223 -0.79 19.89 14.70
N ASP A 224 0.48 20.02 14.28
CA ASP A 224 1.46 20.92 14.91
C ASP A 224 1.29 22.36 14.44
N TRP A 225 1.10 22.55 13.14
CA TRP A 225 1.02 23.90 12.52
C TRP A 225 -0.38 24.51 12.58
N GLY A 226 -1.41 23.69 12.64
CA GLY A 226 -2.81 24.06 12.42
C GLY A 226 -3.22 23.97 10.94
N TRP A 227 -4.46 23.54 10.69
CA TRP A 227 -5.00 23.34 9.33
C TRP A 227 -5.07 24.64 8.51
N LEU A 228 -5.27 25.80 9.16
CA LEU A 228 -5.36 27.12 8.52
C LEU A 228 -4.06 27.92 8.59
N SER A 229 -2.95 27.32 9.02
CA SER A 229 -1.67 28.01 9.06
C SER A 229 -1.14 28.31 7.65
N ALA A 230 -0.36 29.35 7.53
CA ALA A 230 0.27 29.74 6.26
C ALA A 230 1.13 28.60 5.69
N GLY A 231 1.82 27.83 6.55
CA GLY A 231 2.65 26.68 6.15
C GLY A 231 1.81 25.56 5.53
N THR A 232 0.72 25.15 6.20
CA THR A 232 -0.20 24.11 5.70
C THR A 232 -0.86 24.54 4.38
N LEU A 233 -1.39 25.78 4.33
CA LEU A 233 -2.04 26.30 3.13
C LEU A 233 -1.07 26.45 1.95
N LEU A 234 0.17 26.91 2.20
CA LEU A 234 1.19 26.99 1.16
C LEU A 234 1.54 25.61 0.60
N CYS A 235 1.76 24.62 1.46
CA CYS A 235 2.02 23.25 1.04
C CYS A 235 0.85 22.67 0.21
N LEU A 236 -0.39 22.90 0.61
CA LEU A 236 -1.57 22.48 -0.16
C LEU A 236 -1.67 23.22 -1.50
N ALA A 237 -1.41 24.52 -1.54
CA ALA A 237 -1.41 25.32 -2.78
C ALA A 237 -0.32 24.83 -3.75
N VAL A 238 0.89 24.56 -3.26
CA VAL A 238 1.99 24.01 -4.07
C VAL A 238 1.62 22.63 -4.60
N SER A 239 1.04 21.77 -3.77
CA SER A 239 0.59 20.44 -4.17
C SER A 239 -0.45 20.51 -5.30
N VAL A 240 -1.47 21.33 -5.15
CA VAL A 240 -2.54 21.52 -6.17
C VAL A 240 -1.98 22.09 -7.47
N ALA A 241 -1.13 23.11 -7.37
CA ALA A 241 -0.50 23.75 -8.55
C ALA A 241 0.42 22.75 -9.30
N ALA A 242 1.24 21.99 -8.56
CA ALA A 242 2.12 20.98 -9.13
C ALA A 242 1.31 19.80 -9.74
N GLY A 243 0.22 19.37 -9.11
CA GLY A 243 -0.66 18.34 -9.64
C GLY A 243 -1.36 18.78 -10.94
N TYR A 244 -1.80 20.02 -11.02
CA TYR A 244 -2.34 20.58 -12.25
C TYR A 244 -1.26 20.64 -13.36
N ALA A 245 -0.06 21.15 -13.02
CA ALA A 245 1.07 21.19 -13.93
C ALA A 245 1.48 19.78 -14.41
N PHE A 246 1.50 18.78 -13.51
CA PHE A 246 1.75 17.39 -13.83
C PHE A 246 0.77 16.89 -14.90
N ILE A 247 -0.54 17.06 -14.69
CA ILE A 247 -1.56 16.64 -15.67
C ILE A 247 -1.39 17.39 -17.02
N ALA A 248 -1.06 18.68 -16.98
CA ALA A 248 -0.88 19.48 -18.18
C ALA A 248 0.36 19.05 -19.00
N VAL A 249 1.45 18.68 -18.32
CA VAL A 249 2.71 18.22 -18.93
C VAL A 249 2.54 16.80 -19.46
N GLU A 250 2.01 15.86 -18.68
CA GLU A 250 1.76 14.47 -19.06
C GLU A 250 0.88 14.33 -20.32
N ARG A 251 -0.04 15.27 -20.52
CA ARG A 251 -0.89 15.30 -21.74
C ARG A 251 -0.12 15.70 -23.01
N ARG A 252 1.09 16.24 -22.89
CA ARG A 252 1.88 16.77 -24.01
C ARG A 252 3.12 15.96 -24.31
N ILE A 253 3.58 15.14 -23.37
CA ILE A 253 4.79 14.33 -23.51
C ILE A 253 4.45 13.05 -24.28
N ALA A 254 5.33 12.67 -25.21
CA ALA A 254 5.16 11.48 -26.04
C ALA A 254 5.33 10.18 -25.24
N VAL A 255 6.16 10.17 -24.19
CA VAL A 255 6.39 9.03 -23.31
C VAL A 255 6.19 9.51 -21.86
N PRO A 256 4.93 9.56 -21.39
CA PRO A 256 4.59 10.06 -20.07
C PRO A 256 5.08 9.11 -18.96
N LEU A 257 5.35 9.67 -17.76
CA LEU A 257 5.62 8.90 -16.56
C LEU A 257 4.41 8.01 -16.19
N LEU A 258 3.22 8.58 -16.28
CA LEU A 258 1.94 7.93 -16.08
C LEU A 258 1.02 8.20 -17.26
N ASP A 259 0.67 7.16 -18.01
CA ASP A 259 -0.34 7.32 -19.04
C ASP A 259 -1.69 7.70 -18.40
N LEU A 260 -2.13 8.93 -18.65
CA LEU A 260 -3.41 9.42 -18.14
C LEU A 260 -4.62 8.65 -18.71
N ALA A 261 -4.45 7.88 -19.79
CA ALA A 261 -5.47 6.97 -20.29
C ALA A 261 -5.79 5.87 -19.23
N LEU A 262 -4.82 5.47 -18.40
CA LEU A 262 -5.03 4.57 -17.27
C LEU A 262 -6.10 5.07 -16.30
N LEU A 263 -6.20 6.38 -16.08
CA LEU A 263 -7.23 6.98 -15.23
C LEU A 263 -8.66 6.88 -15.82
N ARG A 264 -8.78 6.51 -17.09
CA ARG A 264 -10.07 6.15 -17.69
C ARG A 264 -10.48 4.71 -17.39
N ASN A 265 -9.52 3.88 -16.96
CA ASN A 265 -9.80 2.51 -16.54
C ASN A 265 -10.48 2.53 -15.15
N ARG A 266 -11.81 2.36 -15.16
CA ARG A 266 -12.62 2.42 -13.93
C ARG A 266 -12.27 1.34 -12.93
N VAL A 267 -11.73 0.19 -13.38
CA VAL A 267 -11.30 -0.88 -12.48
C VAL A 267 -10.02 -0.47 -11.75
N LEU A 268 -9.06 0.10 -12.48
CA LEU A 268 -7.83 0.63 -11.89
C LEU A 268 -8.15 1.76 -10.88
N VAL A 269 -8.92 2.76 -11.29
CA VAL A 269 -9.26 3.90 -10.43
C VAL A 269 -10.03 3.44 -9.19
N GLY A 270 -11.07 2.62 -9.36
CA GLY A 270 -11.83 2.12 -8.23
C GLY A 270 -11.02 1.24 -7.28
N SER A 271 -10.12 0.40 -7.82
CA SER A 271 -9.19 -0.40 -7.02
C SER A 271 -8.18 0.48 -6.29
N THR A 272 -7.67 1.52 -6.94
CA THR A 272 -6.74 2.50 -6.35
C THR A 272 -7.42 3.27 -5.19
N VAL A 273 -8.67 3.71 -5.37
CA VAL A 273 -9.45 4.34 -4.29
C VAL A 273 -9.71 3.36 -3.14
N ALA A 274 -10.03 2.10 -3.44
CA ALA A 274 -10.17 1.06 -2.42
C ALA A 274 -8.87 0.84 -1.64
N ILE A 275 -7.72 0.84 -2.32
CA ILE A 275 -6.39 0.73 -1.69
C ILE A 275 -6.11 1.95 -0.80
N LEU A 276 -6.43 3.16 -1.27
CA LEU A 276 -6.28 4.40 -0.50
C LEU A 276 -7.07 4.34 0.81
N ILE A 277 -8.35 3.99 0.72
CA ILE A 277 -9.24 3.85 1.88
C ILE A 277 -8.71 2.76 2.83
N GLY A 278 -8.36 1.60 2.28
CA GLY A 278 -7.87 0.47 3.07
C GLY A 278 -6.57 0.79 3.82
N ALA A 279 -5.59 1.37 3.15
CA ALA A 279 -4.34 1.77 3.79
C ALA A 279 -4.57 2.88 4.84
N GLY A 280 -5.48 3.81 4.53
CA GLY A 280 -5.84 4.88 5.46
C GLY A 280 -6.47 4.35 6.73
N THR A 281 -7.47 3.48 6.61
CA THR A 281 -8.20 2.95 7.77
C THR A 281 -7.32 2.09 8.68
N ILE A 282 -6.43 1.26 8.14
CA ILE A 282 -5.53 0.45 8.97
C ILE A 282 -4.48 1.30 9.69
N ASN A 283 -3.88 2.29 9.01
CA ASN A 283 -2.89 3.16 9.64
C ASN A 283 -3.53 4.09 10.68
N GLY A 284 -4.72 4.63 10.38
CA GLY A 284 -5.50 5.40 11.34
C GLY A 284 -5.87 4.59 12.58
N LEU A 285 -6.29 3.32 12.40
CA LEU A 285 -6.58 2.43 13.52
C LEU A 285 -5.33 2.19 14.39
N MET A 286 -4.21 1.82 13.78
CA MET A 286 -2.97 1.54 14.53
C MET A 286 -2.52 2.77 15.34
N TYR A 287 -2.64 3.95 14.75
CA TYR A 287 -2.34 5.21 15.43
C TYR A 287 -3.27 5.45 16.63
N LEU A 288 -4.58 5.34 16.44
CA LEU A 288 -5.57 5.55 17.50
C LEU A 288 -5.40 4.57 18.65
N LEU A 289 -5.18 3.28 18.35
CA LEU A 289 -4.96 2.25 19.35
C LEU A 289 -3.67 2.50 20.14
N SER A 290 -2.59 2.95 19.45
CA SER A 290 -1.33 3.28 20.12
C SER A 290 -1.50 4.42 21.11
N LEU A 291 -2.29 5.44 20.79
CA LEU A 291 -2.57 6.56 21.70
C LEU A 291 -3.44 6.11 22.88
N TYR A 292 -4.56 5.44 22.60
CA TYR A 292 -5.54 5.08 23.62
C TYR A 292 -5.03 3.98 24.56
N PHE A 293 -4.33 2.96 24.04
CA PHE A 293 -3.86 1.85 24.86
C PHE A 293 -2.71 2.23 25.79
N GLN A 294 -1.90 3.21 25.41
CA GLN A 294 -0.74 3.63 26.21
C GLN A 294 -1.05 4.80 27.15
N ASP A 295 -2.24 5.41 27.06
CA ASP A 295 -2.58 6.53 27.96
C ASP A 295 -2.90 6.00 29.36
N PRO A 296 -2.26 6.59 30.43
CA PRO A 296 -2.50 6.19 31.82
C PRO A 296 -3.95 6.36 32.30
N ALA A 297 -4.73 7.24 31.67
CA ALA A 297 -6.14 7.44 31.98
C ALA A 297 -7.07 6.52 31.19
N ALA A 298 -6.53 5.66 30.30
CA ALA A 298 -7.27 4.68 29.52
C ALA A 298 -6.86 3.25 29.93
N LEU A 299 -6.04 2.54 29.13
CA LEU A 299 -5.64 1.16 29.44
C LEU A 299 -4.27 1.04 30.10
N ASP A 300 -3.47 2.12 30.13
CA ASP A 300 -2.14 2.20 30.77
C ASP A 300 -1.17 1.06 30.35
N PHE A 301 -1.22 0.66 29.08
CA PHE A 301 -0.34 -0.38 28.56
C PHE A 301 1.06 0.17 28.30
N SER A 302 2.07 -0.60 28.65
CA SER A 302 3.43 -0.36 28.17
C SER A 302 3.47 -0.42 26.62
N PRO A 303 4.47 0.19 25.96
CA PRO A 303 4.61 0.10 24.51
C PRO A 303 4.61 -1.32 23.96
N LEU A 304 5.20 -2.28 24.69
CA LEU A 304 5.22 -3.69 24.33
C LEU A 304 3.82 -4.30 24.44
N GLU A 305 3.11 -4.06 25.55
CA GLU A 305 1.75 -4.56 25.75
C GLU A 305 0.78 -3.98 24.72
N ALA A 306 0.88 -2.69 24.40
CA ALA A 306 0.10 -2.05 23.34
C ALA A 306 0.40 -2.69 21.98
N GLY A 307 1.66 -2.98 21.67
CA GLY A 307 2.06 -3.70 20.47
C GLY A 307 1.46 -5.11 20.41
N LEU A 308 1.52 -5.86 21.51
CA LEU A 308 0.89 -7.19 21.62
C LEU A 308 -0.63 -7.11 21.48
N ALA A 309 -1.25 -6.08 22.03
CA ALA A 309 -2.69 -5.85 21.95
C ALA A 309 -3.19 -5.57 20.53
N THR A 310 -2.31 -5.16 19.60
CA THR A 310 -2.66 -5.02 18.17
C THR A 310 -2.50 -6.30 17.36
N LEU A 311 -1.91 -7.38 17.92
CA LEU A 311 -1.73 -8.65 17.21
C LEU A 311 -3.03 -9.28 16.69
N PRO A 312 -4.18 -9.24 17.37
CA PRO A 312 -5.43 -9.77 16.82
C PRO A 312 -5.79 -9.16 15.47
N ALA A 313 -5.52 -7.85 15.30
CA ALA A 313 -5.72 -7.18 14.03
C ALA A 313 -4.79 -7.71 12.93
N THR A 314 -3.52 -7.99 13.25
CA THR A 314 -2.57 -8.55 12.29
C THR A 314 -2.83 -10.02 11.98
N VAL A 315 -3.07 -10.82 13.02
CA VAL A 315 -3.36 -12.27 12.88
C VAL A 315 -4.62 -12.48 12.04
N GLY A 316 -5.67 -11.71 12.27
CA GLY A 316 -6.91 -11.79 11.49
C GLY A 316 -6.68 -11.53 9.98
N LEU A 317 -5.85 -10.55 9.64
CA LEU A 317 -5.49 -10.23 8.26
C LEU A 317 -4.71 -11.37 7.59
N VAL A 318 -3.72 -11.93 8.29
CA VAL A 318 -2.90 -13.05 7.80
C VAL A 318 -3.73 -14.33 7.66
N ALA A 319 -4.56 -14.63 8.65
CA ALA A 319 -5.37 -15.85 8.67
C ALA A 319 -6.40 -15.91 7.54
N VAL A 320 -6.91 -14.76 7.10
CA VAL A 320 -7.89 -14.71 6.00
C VAL A 320 -7.23 -14.78 4.61
N ALA A 321 -5.96 -14.41 4.48
CA ALA A 321 -5.27 -14.33 3.18
C ALA A 321 -5.37 -15.60 2.32
N PRO A 322 -5.22 -16.83 2.85
CA PRO A 322 -5.39 -18.08 2.08
C PRO A 322 -6.82 -18.32 1.59
N LEU A 323 -7.83 -17.75 2.27
CA LEU A 323 -9.24 -17.90 1.92
C LEU A 323 -9.68 -16.91 0.83
N VAL A 324 -8.96 -15.80 0.65
CA VAL A 324 -9.30 -14.74 -0.30
C VAL A 324 -9.48 -15.26 -1.74
N PRO A 325 -8.59 -16.10 -2.32
CA PRO A 325 -8.79 -16.61 -3.67
C PRO A 325 -10.04 -17.48 -3.82
N TRP A 326 -10.38 -18.25 -2.81
CA TRP A 326 -11.61 -19.09 -2.81
C TRP A 326 -12.88 -18.23 -2.75
N LEU A 327 -12.90 -17.23 -1.86
CA LEU A 327 -14.00 -16.28 -1.74
C LEU A 327 -14.17 -15.45 -3.02
N ALA A 328 -13.06 -14.97 -3.60
CA ALA A 328 -13.08 -14.21 -4.83
C ALA A 328 -13.58 -15.04 -6.05
N ARG A 329 -13.33 -16.36 -6.07
CA ARG A 329 -13.94 -17.26 -7.07
C ARG A 329 -15.44 -17.42 -6.89
N ARG A 330 -15.89 -17.57 -5.63
CA ARG A 330 -17.29 -17.86 -5.31
C ARG A 330 -18.19 -16.63 -5.43
N TRP A 331 -17.72 -15.48 -4.97
CA TRP A 331 -18.49 -14.23 -4.91
C TRP A 331 -18.11 -13.22 -6.01
N GLY A 332 -16.94 -13.38 -6.61
CA GLY A 332 -16.32 -12.39 -7.46
C GLY A 332 -15.46 -11.39 -6.69
N GLY A 333 -14.38 -10.92 -7.32
CA GLY A 333 -13.40 -10.05 -6.64
C GLY A 333 -14.00 -8.77 -6.04
N ARG A 334 -14.96 -8.16 -6.73
CA ARG A 334 -15.62 -6.92 -6.26
C ARG A 334 -16.52 -7.13 -5.04
N GLN A 335 -17.28 -8.23 -5.03
CA GLN A 335 -18.12 -8.56 -3.87
C GLN A 335 -17.24 -8.88 -2.67
N THR A 336 -16.10 -9.55 -2.87
CA THR A 336 -15.12 -9.81 -1.82
C THR A 336 -14.57 -8.51 -1.24
N ILE A 337 -14.21 -7.52 -2.07
CA ILE A 337 -13.80 -6.17 -1.64
C ILE A 337 -14.94 -5.48 -0.86
N GLY A 338 -16.17 -5.53 -1.38
CA GLY A 338 -17.33 -4.89 -0.74
C GLY A 338 -17.65 -5.50 0.62
N VAL A 339 -17.65 -6.84 0.75
CA VAL A 339 -17.83 -7.56 2.02
C VAL A 339 -16.68 -7.22 2.99
N GLY A 340 -15.45 -7.15 2.48
CA GLY A 340 -14.29 -6.73 3.28
C GLY A 340 -14.49 -5.36 3.91
N PHE A 341 -14.84 -4.36 3.12
CA PHE A 341 -15.11 -3.01 3.63
C PHE A 341 -16.35 -2.94 4.54
N ALA A 342 -17.40 -3.73 4.26
CA ALA A 342 -18.57 -3.78 5.13
C ALA A 342 -18.19 -4.32 6.53
N LEU A 343 -17.39 -5.39 6.58
CA LEU A 343 -16.90 -5.95 7.84
C LEU A 343 -15.99 -4.96 8.59
N THR A 344 -15.10 -4.25 7.87
CA THR A 344 -14.28 -3.17 8.43
C THR A 344 -15.15 -2.04 8.99
N THR A 345 -16.21 -1.64 8.28
CA THR A 345 -17.16 -0.63 8.74
C THR A 345 -17.83 -1.05 10.04
N VAL A 346 -18.35 -2.30 10.11
CA VAL A 346 -18.96 -2.84 11.32
C VAL A 346 -17.98 -2.82 12.49
N GLY A 347 -16.74 -3.25 12.27
CA GLY A 347 -15.71 -3.20 13.30
C GLY A 347 -15.46 -1.78 13.84
N PHE A 348 -15.34 -0.78 12.96
CA PHE A 348 -15.18 0.62 13.38
C PHE A 348 -16.42 1.20 14.05
N VAL A 349 -17.62 0.82 13.60
CA VAL A 349 -18.88 1.21 14.29
C VAL A 349 -18.88 0.67 15.73
N VAL A 350 -18.45 -0.58 15.93
CA VAL A 350 -18.37 -1.15 17.27
C VAL A 350 -17.33 -0.43 18.13
N VAL A 351 -16.12 -0.13 17.59
CA VAL A 351 -15.12 0.68 18.32
C VAL A 351 -15.66 2.10 18.58
N GLY A 352 -16.49 2.63 17.69
CA GLY A 352 -17.14 3.94 17.87
C GLY A 352 -18.18 3.98 19.01
N LEU A 353 -18.49 2.85 19.62
CA LEU A 353 -19.35 2.75 20.82
C LEU A 353 -18.54 2.63 22.12
N VAL A 354 -17.21 2.81 22.05
CA VAL A 354 -16.30 2.72 23.21
C VAL A 354 -16.67 3.73 24.28
N ASP A 355 -16.59 3.30 25.53
CA ASP A 355 -16.64 4.13 26.73
C ASP A 355 -15.44 3.84 27.65
N ALA A 356 -15.26 4.65 28.67
CA ALA A 356 -14.13 4.52 29.60
C ALA A 356 -14.13 3.22 30.42
N THR A 357 -15.20 2.45 30.42
CA THR A 357 -15.31 1.17 31.16
C THR A 357 -14.82 -0.01 30.32
N TRP A 358 -14.50 0.18 29.05
CA TRP A 358 -14.05 -0.91 28.18
C TRP A 358 -12.70 -1.45 28.61
N ALA A 359 -12.70 -2.72 29.02
CA ALA A 359 -11.48 -3.49 29.14
C ALA A 359 -11.00 -3.94 27.75
N TYR A 360 -9.71 -4.28 27.66
CA TYR A 360 -9.09 -4.73 26.40
C TYR A 360 -9.89 -5.84 25.67
N ALA A 361 -10.52 -6.75 26.41
CA ALA A 361 -11.32 -7.84 25.84
C ALA A 361 -12.44 -7.36 24.90
N ALA A 362 -13.00 -6.17 25.15
CA ALA A 362 -14.05 -5.58 24.31
C ALA A 362 -13.54 -5.19 22.92
N PHE A 363 -12.25 -4.87 22.78
CA PHE A 363 -11.62 -4.53 21.50
C PHE A 363 -11.32 -5.75 20.62
N LEU A 364 -11.21 -6.97 21.17
CA LEU A 364 -10.78 -8.16 20.43
C LEU A 364 -11.66 -8.45 19.20
N LEU A 365 -12.97 -8.50 19.41
CA LEU A 365 -13.90 -8.82 18.33
C LEU A 365 -13.92 -7.77 17.22
N PRO A 366 -14.06 -6.47 17.49
CA PRO A 366 -13.99 -5.45 16.46
C PRO A 366 -12.63 -5.38 15.75
N LEU A 367 -11.51 -5.59 16.44
CA LEU A 367 -10.18 -5.64 15.83
C LEU A 367 -10.06 -6.81 14.84
N VAL A 368 -10.53 -8.00 15.22
CA VAL A 368 -10.56 -9.16 14.31
C VAL A 368 -11.47 -8.88 13.12
N ALA A 369 -12.65 -8.27 13.32
CA ALA A 369 -13.55 -7.91 12.23
C ALA A 369 -12.89 -6.94 11.23
N ILE A 370 -12.25 -5.88 11.74
CA ILE A 370 -11.51 -4.93 10.91
C ILE A 370 -10.39 -5.64 10.14
N ALA A 371 -9.61 -6.49 10.81
CA ALA A 371 -8.49 -7.20 10.21
C ALA A 371 -8.92 -8.15 9.09
N VAL A 372 -9.94 -8.97 9.34
CA VAL A 372 -10.51 -9.88 8.33
C VAL A 372 -11.07 -9.08 7.15
N GLY A 373 -11.79 -7.99 7.44
CA GLY A 373 -12.31 -7.08 6.42
C GLY A 373 -11.23 -6.49 5.54
N MET A 374 -10.13 -6.03 6.14
CA MET A 374 -8.96 -5.49 5.43
C MET A 374 -8.25 -6.57 4.59
N GLY A 375 -8.14 -7.81 5.10
CA GLY A 375 -7.58 -8.92 4.34
C GLY A 375 -8.42 -9.25 3.10
N LEU A 376 -9.76 -9.22 3.23
CA LEU A 376 -10.68 -9.45 2.12
C LEU A 376 -10.68 -8.33 1.07
N SER A 377 -10.33 -7.10 1.42
CA SER A 377 -10.37 -5.95 0.50
C SER A 377 -9.02 -5.66 -0.15
N ASN A 378 -7.93 -5.66 0.59
CA ASN A 378 -6.63 -5.13 0.16
C ASN A 378 -5.96 -5.97 -0.93
N GLY A 379 -5.89 -7.30 -0.75
CA GLY A 379 -5.32 -8.22 -1.76
C GLY A 379 -6.07 -8.18 -3.09
N PRO A 380 -7.41 -8.40 -3.09
CA PRO A 380 -8.20 -8.32 -4.31
C PRO A 380 -8.16 -6.96 -5.00
N ALA A 381 -8.15 -5.84 -4.25
CA ALA A 381 -8.03 -4.51 -4.83
C ALA A 381 -6.67 -4.31 -5.52
N SER A 382 -5.57 -4.71 -4.88
CA SER A 382 -4.23 -4.63 -5.46
C SER A 382 -4.07 -5.53 -6.71
N SER A 383 -4.60 -6.75 -6.64
CA SER A 383 -4.62 -7.67 -7.79
C SER A 383 -5.48 -7.12 -8.93
N ALA A 384 -6.67 -6.58 -8.63
CA ALA A 384 -7.55 -6.00 -9.65
C ALA A 384 -6.94 -4.76 -10.31
N ALA A 385 -6.21 -3.92 -9.57
CA ALA A 385 -5.52 -2.77 -10.12
C ALA A 385 -4.48 -3.20 -11.19
N THR A 386 -3.59 -4.12 -10.85
CA THR A 386 -2.52 -4.59 -11.75
C THR A 386 -3.04 -5.49 -12.87
N ALA A 387 -4.07 -6.32 -12.63
CA ALA A 387 -4.68 -7.18 -13.67
C ALA A 387 -5.60 -6.42 -14.63
N SER A 388 -5.92 -5.17 -14.37
CA SER A 388 -6.81 -4.36 -15.23
C SER A 388 -6.08 -3.65 -16.36
N VAL A 389 -4.77 -3.75 -16.43
CA VAL A 389 -3.90 -3.09 -17.40
C VAL A 389 -3.06 -4.11 -18.17
N PRO A 390 -2.59 -3.76 -19.39
CA PRO A 390 -1.64 -4.59 -20.14
C PRO A 390 -0.32 -4.80 -19.38
N GLU A 391 0.42 -5.84 -19.72
CA GLU A 391 1.68 -6.21 -19.04
C GLU A 391 2.72 -5.07 -19.01
N HIS A 392 2.79 -4.28 -20.09
CA HIS A 392 3.71 -3.15 -20.20
C HIS A 392 3.37 -1.95 -19.30
N GLU A 393 2.15 -1.87 -18.76
CA GLU A 393 1.67 -0.80 -17.89
C GLU A 393 1.58 -1.23 -16.41
N VAL A 394 1.88 -2.49 -16.09
CA VAL A 394 1.75 -3.04 -14.72
C VAL A 394 2.62 -2.29 -13.71
N GLY A 395 3.81 -1.82 -14.12
CA GLY A 395 4.67 -1.03 -13.25
C GLY A 395 4.06 0.32 -12.88
N GLY A 396 3.49 1.03 -13.86
CA GLY A 396 2.76 2.27 -13.64
C GLY A 396 1.54 2.06 -12.74
N ALA A 397 0.73 1.04 -12.99
CA ALA A 397 -0.43 0.69 -12.16
C ALA A 397 -0.03 0.30 -10.72
N SER A 398 1.08 -0.42 -10.56
CA SER A 398 1.67 -0.75 -9.26
C SER A 398 2.14 0.51 -8.53
N GLY A 399 2.82 1.42 -9.23
CA GLY A 399 3.25 2.71 -8.69
C GLY A 399 2.08 3.55 -8.18
N VAL A 400 1.02 3.71 -8.98
CA VAL A 400 -0.21 4.43 -8.60
C VAL A 400 -0.90 3.78 -7.41
N SER A 401 -0.97 2.44 -7.37
CA SER A 401 -1.57 1.69 -6.27
C SER A 401 -0.80 1.89 -4.96
N ASN A 402 0.52 1.87 -5.01
CA ASN A 402 1.35 2.12 -3.83
C ASN A 402 1.36 3.60 -3.41
N MET A 403 1.33 4.54 -4.37
CA MET A 403 1.11 5.96 -4.07
C MET A 403 -0.18 6.17 -3.27
N ALA A 404 -1.28 5.53 -3.70
CA ALA A 404 -2.55 5.59 -2.99
C ALA A 404 -2.44 5.07 -1.55
N ARG A 405 -1.60 4.07 -1.27
CA ARG A 405 -1.32 3.60 0.10
C ARG A 405 -0.68 4.67 0.96
N TYR A 406 0.37 5.33 0.45
CA TYR A 406 1.07 6.40 1.18
C TYR A 406 0.14 7.59 1.47
N VAL A 407 -0.58 8.05 0.45
CA VAL A 407 -1.52 9.17 0.59
C VAL A 407 -2.65 8.80 1.55
N GLY A 408 -3.25 7.62 1.38
CA GLY A 408 -4.33 7.15 2.24
C GLY A 408 -3.89 7.01 3.69
N ALA A 409 -2.73 6.40 3.95
CA ALA A 409 -2.17 6.28 5.28
C ALA A 409 -1.95 7.66 5.93
N ALA A 410 -1.31 8.59 5.23
CA ALA A 410 -1.02 9.93 5.75
C ALA A 410 -2.32 10.71 6.05
N VAL A 411 -3.23 10.78 5.07
CA VAL A 411 -4.49 11.56 5.20
C VAL A 411 -5.37 11.00 6.31
N ALA A 412 -5.60 9.69 6.33
CA ALA A 412 -6.50 9.10 7.33
C ALA A 412 -5.91 9.16 8.74
N THR A 413 -4.59 8.93 8.90
CA THR A 413 -3.95 9.06 10.21
C THR A 413 -4.02 10.49 10.75
N ALA A 414 -3.76 11.50 9.91
CA ALA A 414 -3.84 12.89 10.35
C ALA A 414 -5.29 13.31 10.70
N LEU A 415 -6.26 12.89 9.90
CA LEU A 415 -7.68 13.15 10.22
C LEU A 415 -8.10 12.41 11.50
N ALA A 416 -7.69 11.15 11.68
CA ALA A 416 -7.94 10.39 12.90
C ALA A 416 -7.33 11.07 14.13
N ALA A 417 -6.07 11.53 14.03
CA ALA A 417 -5.39 12.29 15.06
C ALA A 417 -6.13 13.57 15.42
N THR A 418 -6.53 14.35 14.41
CA THR A 418 -7.26 15.61 14.61
C THR A 418 -8.61 15.38 15.30
N PHE A 419 -9.40 14.41 14.83
CA PHE A 419 -10.70 14.11 15.45
C PHE A 419 -10.53 13.61 16.89
N TYR A 420 -9.56 12.72 17.11
CA TYR A 420 -9.25 12.21 18.44
C TYR A 420 -8.89 13.35 19.40
N SER A 421 -7.90 14.18 19.04
CA SER A 421 -7.40 15.25 19.91
C SER A 421 -8.42 16.38 20.13
N THR A 422 -9.16 16.75 19.08
CA THR A 422 -10.17 17.83 19.20
C THR A 422 -11.32 17.41 20.10
N VAL A 423 -11.85 16.18 19.91
CA VAL A 423 -12.99 15.72 20.72
C VAL A 423 -12.58 15.43 22.15
N SER A 424 -11.42 14.78 22.36
CA SER A 424 -10.91 14.55 23.73
C SER A 424 -10.57 15.85 24.45
N GLY A 425 -9.96 16.82 23.76
CA GLY A 425 -9.69 18.15 24.30
C GLY A 425 -10.95 18.89 24.71
N ASN A 426 -11.92 19.03 23.82
CA ASN A 426 -13.19 19.71 24.12
C ASN A 426 -13.91 19.06 25.31
N ARG A 427 -13.92 17.71 25.40
CA ARG A 427 -14.54 17.00 26.53
C ARG A 427 -13.79 17.23 27.85
N ALA A 428 -12.47 17.28 27.80
CA ALA A 428 -11.67 17.62 28.99
C ALA A 428 -11.90 19.06 29.45
N ASP A 429 -12.00 20.01 28.53
CA ASP A 429 -12.32 21.43 28.79
C ASP A 429 -13.73 21.60 29.38
N ASP A 430 -14.68 20.74 28.97
CA ASP A 430 -16.04 20.67 29.52
C ASP A 430 -16.07 20.00 30.93
N GLY A 431 -14.92 19.60 31.47
CA GLY A 431 -14.79 19.02 32.82
C GLY A 431 -15.08 17.51 32.90
N ALA A 432 -15.12 16.79 31.76
CA ALA A 432 -15.26 15.34 31.79
C ALA A 432 -14.03 14.66 32.39
N PRO A 433 -14.16 13.51 33.07
CA PRO A 433 -13.04 12.69 33.48
C PRO A 433 -12.15 12.35 32.29
N GLN A 434 -10.82 12.32 32.50
CA GLN A 434 -9.86 12.14 31.40
C GLN A 434 -10.11 10.85 30.60
N GLY A 435 -10.45 9.73 31.26
CA GLY A 435 -10.79 8.48 30.59
C GLY A 435 -12.00 8.61 29.66
N ASP A 436 -13.07 9.33 30.11
CA ASP A 436 -14.26 9.57 29.31
C ASP A 436 -13.97 10.50 28.10
N ALA A 437 -13.11 11.50 28.32
CA ALA A 437 -12.67 12.40 27.26
C ALA A 437 -11.90 11.64 26.18
N LEU A 438 -10.94 10.78 26.55
CA LEU A 438 -10.16 9.94 25.62
C LEU A 438 -11.04 8.92 24.90
N ALA A 439 -11.97 8.27 25.60
CA ALA A 439 -12.92 7.35 24.97
C ALA A 439 -13.81 8.06 23.94
N SER A 440 -14.28 9.27 24.27
CA SER A 440 -15.05 10.10 23.31
C SER A 440 -14.24 10.48 22.07
N GLY A 441 -12.95 10.80 22.25
CA GLY A 441 -12.01 11.05 21.15
C GLY A 441 -11.81 9.83 20.24
N LEU A 442 -11.59 8.65 20.85
CA LEU A 442 -11.48 7.38 20.12
C LEU A 442 -12.77 7.02 19.38
N ALA A 443 -13.91 7.22 20.01
CA ALA A 443 -15.22 7.01 19.39
C ALA A 443 -15.40 7.91 18.14
N ALA A 444 -15.16 9.22 18.27
CA ALA A 444 -15.30 10.16 17.17
C ALA A 444 -14.39 9.82 15.97
N ALA A 445 -13.11 9.51 16.23
CA ALA A 445 -12.17 9.09 15.20
C ALA A 445 -12.57 7.74 14.56
N SER A 446 -13.13 6.82 15.34
CA SER A 446 -13.61 5.52 14.84
C SER A 446 -14.84 5.69 13.95
N TRP A 447 -15.76 6.59 14.28
CA TRP A 447 -16.89 6.93 13.40
C TRP A 447 -16.41 7.51 12.06
N LEU A 448 -15.37 8.38 12.07
CA LEU A 448 -14.75 8.87 10.82
C LEU A 448 -14.19 7.71 9.99
N MET A 449 -13.47 6.76 10.60
CA MET A 449 -12.94 5.59 9.91
C MET A 449 -14.05 4.66 9.41
N ALA A 450 -15.17 4.55 10.12
CA ALA A 450 -16.36 3.84 9.65
C ALA A 450 -16.93 4.47 8.37
N VAL A 451 -17.02 5.81 8.31
CA VAL A 451 -17.45 6.52 7.10
C VAL A 451 -16.50 6.25 5.94
N PHE A 452 -15.18 6.34 6.14
CA PHE A 452 -14.21 6.00 5.09
C PHE A 452 -14.36 4.56 4.61
N SER A 453 -14.50 3.60 5.52
CA SER A 453 -14.70 2.20 5.16
C SER A 453 -16.01 1.99 4.40
N PHE A 454 -17.08 2.68 4.79
CA PHE A 454 -18.36 2.63 4.09
C PHE A 454 -18.27 3.20 2.67
N LEU A 455 -17.49 4.27 2.46
CA LEU A 455 -17.18 4.75 1.10
C LEU A 455 -16.50 3.67 0.26
N GLY A 456 -15.66 2.83 0.86
CA GLY A 456 -15.07 1.65 0.21
C GLY A 456 -16.13 0.64 -0.24
N VAL A 457 -17.17 0.40 0.57
CA VAL A 457 -18.34 -0.43 0.18
C VAL A 457 -19.03 0.19 -1.03
N VAL A 458 -19.37 1.48 -0.98
CA VAL A 458 -20.02 2.19 -2.08
C VAL A 458 -19.20 2.10 -3.37
N MET A 459 -17.88 2.30 -3.29
CA MET A 459 -16.98 2.20 -4.43
C MET A 459 -16.98 0.79 -5.05
N ALA A 460 -16.97 -0.26 -4.24
CA ALA A 460 -17.05 -1.64 -4.74
C ALA A 460 -18.37 -1.89 -5.50
N PHE A 461 -19.49 -1.33 -5.03
CA PHE A 461 -20.78 -1.41 -5.72
C PHE A 461 -20.84 -0.57 -7.00
N VAL A 462 -20.29 0.65 -7.01
CA VAL A 462 -20.22 1.51 -8.21
C VAL A 462 -19.39 0.84 -9.32
N MET A 463 -18.27 0.23 -8.96
CA MET A 463 -17.48 -0.58 -9.90
C MET A 463 -18.29 -1.76 -10.49
N ALA A 464 -19.28 -2.29 -9.76
CA ALA A 464 -20.10 -3.42 -10.18
C ALA A 464 -21.07 -3.07 -11.33
N ARG A 465 -21.74 -1.95 -11.26
CA ARG A 465 -22.81 -1.58 -12.20
C ARG A 465 -22.35 -1.41 -13.66
N HIS A 466 -21.09 -1.03 -13.89
CA HIS A 466 -20.59 -0.72 -15.22
C HIS A 466 -20.02 -1.91 -16.00
N ARG A 467 -19.68 -3.02 -15.36
CA ARG A 467 -19.11 -4.19 -16.04
C ARG A 467 -20.17 -5.17 -16.53
N THR A 468 -21.35 -5.24 -15.88
CA THR A 468 -22.49 -6.04 -16.35
C THR A 468 -22.98 -5.58 -17.71
N ALA A 469 -22.99 -4.29 -17.99
CA ALA A 469 -23.40 -3.75 -19.29
C ALA A 469 -22.38 -4.01 -20.43
N ARG A 470 -21.08 -4.10 -20.10
CA ARG A 470 -20.01 -4.39 -21.10
C ARG A 470 -19.75 -5.88 -21.27
N GLY A 471 -19.86 -6.67 -20.20
CA GLY A 471 -19.72 -8.13 -20.25
C GLY A 471 -20.81 -8.74 -21.13
N THR A 472 -22.07 -8.34 -20.94
CA THR A 472 -23.19 -8.79 -21.76
C THR A 472 -23.07 -8.37 -23.22
N ALA A 473 -22.49 -7.21 -23.53
CA ALA A 473 -22.27 -6.77 -24.92
C ALA A 473 -21.12 -7.53 -25.60
N GLN A 474 -20.03 -7.83 -24.87
CA GLN A 474 -18.92 -8.63 -25.39
C GLN A 474 -19.27 -10.12 -25.52
N ASP A 475 -19.99 -10.67 -24.56
CA ASP A 475 -20.49 -12.05 -24.62
C ASP A 475 -21.53 -12.22 -25.76
N ALA A 476 -22.38 -11.21 -25.98
CA ALA A 476 -23.31 -11.17 -27.09
C ALA A 476 -22.58 -11.03 -28.43
N ALA A 477 -21.53 -10.21 -28.52
CA ALA A 477 -20.71 -10.07 -29.72
C ALA A 477 -19.89 -11.35 -30.03
N ALA A 478 -19.34 -12.01 -28.99
CA ALA A 478 -18.63 -13.29 -29.09
C ALA A 478 -19.59 -14.42 -29.51
N ALA A 479 -20.81 -14.46 -28.98
CA ALA A 479 -21.85 -15.42 -29.36
C ALA A 479 -22.31 -15.18 -30.82
N ALA A 480 -22.47 -13.94 -31.26
CA ALA A 480 -22.81 -13.58 -32.62
C ALA A 480 -21.69 -13.97 -33.61
N ALA A 481 -20.41 -13.75 -33.24
CA ALA A 481 -19.26 -14.17 -34.05
C ALA A 481 -19.12 -15.70 -34.13
N ALA A 482 -19.44 -16.44 -33.08
CA ALA A 482 -19.46 -17.90 -33.08
C ALA A 482 -20.56 -18.47 -33.99
N HIS A 483 -21.73 -17.83 -34.05
CA HIS A 483 -22.83 -18.23 -34.94
C HIS A 483 -22.53 -17.96 -36.42
N THR A 484 -21.72 -16.97 -36.77
CA THR A 484 -21.32 -16.70 -38.16
C THR A 484 -20.30 -17.70 -38.70
N HIS A 485 -19.55 -18.40 -37.84
CA HIS A 485 -18.60 -19.45 -38.25
C HIS A 485 -19.21 -20.86 -38.41
N THR A 486 -20.49 -21.05 -38.05
CA THR A 486 -21.15 -22.36 -38.08
C THR A 486 -22.14 -22.55 -39.25
N LEU A 487 -22.18 -21.64 -40.21
CA LEU A 487 -22.97 -21.87 -41.42
C LEU A 487 -22.21 -22.85 -42.33
N PRO A 488 -22.78 -24.04 -42.67
CA PRO A 488 -22.16 -24.96 -43.60
C PRO A 488 -22.18 -24.35 -44.99
N THR A 489 -21.00 -24.23 -45.60
CA THR A 489 -20.89 -23.98 -47.05
C THR A 489 -21.60 -25.09 -47.78
N SER A 490 -22.79 -24.82 -48.28
CA SER A 490 -23.52 -25.70 -49.17
C SER A 490 -22.67 -25.93 -50.43
N ALA A 491 -22.20 -27.17 -50.60
CA ALA A 491 -21.49 -27.64 -51.75
C ALA A 491 -22.44 -27.56 -52.98
N THR A 492 -22.13 -26.73 -53.91
CA THR A 492 -22.66 -26.80 -55.30
C THR A 492 -21.99 -27.99 -55.99
N ALA A 493 -22.72 -29.09 -56.01
CA ALA A 493 -22.40 -30.23 -56.89
C ALA A 493 -22.61 -29.84 -58.36
N GLY A 494 -21.54 -29.54 -59.08
CA GLY A 494 -21.53 -29.44 -60.52
C GLY A 494 -21.48 -30.84 -61.19
N ARG A 495 -22.57 -31.23 -61.86
CA ARG A 495 -22.62 -32.36 -62.79
C ARG A 495 -21.71 -32.09 -63.98
N SER A 496 -20.83 -32.98 -64.28
CA SER A 496 -20.26 -33.12 -65.60
C SER A 496 -20.49 -34.56 -66.05
N GLY A 497 -21.34 -34.73 -67.06
CA GLY A 497 -21.56 -35.98 -67.76
C GLY A 497 -20.43 -36.28 -68.78
N PRO A 498 -20.32 -37.50 -69.25
CA PRO A 498 -19.27 -37.93 -70.20
C PRO A 498 -19.69 -37.77 -71.62
N GLU A 499 -18.82 -37.29 -72.54
CA GLU A 499 -18.92 -37.54 -73.97
C GLU A 499 -17.56 -37.89 -74.56
N HIS A 500 -17.50 -39.01 -75.12
CA HIS A 500 -16.91 -39.59 -76.31
C HIS A 500 -15.96 -38.72 -77.17
N GLY A 501 -14.87 -39.36 -77.59
CA GLY A 501 -14.01 -39.03 -78.72
C GLY A 501 -12.62 -39.61 -78.57
#